data_19ac2aa05fc9bcf03438baef928a7a2d
#
_entry.id   19ac2aa05fc9bcf03438baef928a7a2d
#
_cell.length_a   1.000
_cell.length_b   1.000
_cell.length_c   1.000
_cell.angle_alpha   90.00
_cell.angle_beta   90.00
_cell.angle_gamma   90.00
#
_symmetry.space_group_name_H-M   'P 1'
#
loop_
_entity.id
_entity.type
_entity.pdbx_description
1 polymer ?
#
loop_
_entity_poly.entity_id
_entity_poly.type
_entity_poly.pdbx_seq_one_letter_code
_entity_poly.pdbx_strand_id
1 'polypeptide(L)'
;VYASMTHEYIFNYKDEDIYWCTADIGWITGHSYIIYGPLANGATTLMFEGVPNYPDFSRFWQIVDKHEVNIFYTAPTAIRALMREGDSFVTKTNRSSLKLLGTVGEPINPEAWKWYYEVPGNSKCPIVDTWWQTETGGILISPQTGAIKLKPGSASKPFFGIEPCIVDK
;
A
#
# COMPACT_ATOMS: atom_id res chain seq x y z
N VAL A 1 18.99 0.53 -4.99
CA VAL A 1 18.70 -0.55 -5.95
C VAL A 1 17.55 -1.41 -5.44
N TYR A 2 17.64 -2.08 -4.27
CA TYR A 2 16.61 -3.02 -3.82
C TYR A 2 15.23 -2.36 -3.64
N ALA A 3 15.16 -1.22 -2.96
CA ALA A 3 13.90 -0.47 -2.80
C ALA A 3 13.29 -0.01 -4.14
N SER A 4 14.13 0.36 -5.11
CA SER A 4 13.70 0.73 -6.47
C SER A 4 13.10 -0.48 -7.19
N MET A 5 13.80 -1.62 -7.16
CA MET A 5 13.34 -2.85 -7.81
C MET A 5 12.03 -3.37 -7.18
N THR A 6 11.93 -3.41 -5.86
CA THR A 6 10.71 -3.86 -5.18
C THR A 6 9.55 -2.89 -5.39
N HIS A 7 9.81 -1.57 -5.44
CA HIS A 7 8.79 -0.59 -5.79
C HIS A 7 8.25 -0.83 -7.21
N GLU A 8 9.10 -0.99 -8.18
CA GLU A 8 8.70 -1.21 -9.57
C GLU A 8 7.87 -2.49 -9.75
N TYR A 9 8.40 -3.63 -9.26
CA TYR A 9 7.77 -4.93 -9.52
C TYR A 9 6.57 -5.24 -8.64
N ILE A 10 6.62 -4.93 -7.34
CA ILE A 10 5.54 -5.26 -6.41
C ILE A 10 4.32 -4.36 -6.63
N PHE A 11 4.56 -3.05 -6.80
CA PHE A 11 3.47 -2.11 -7.08
C PHE A 11 3.08 -2.06 -8.56
N ASN A 12 3.76 -2.84 -9.42
CA ASN A 12 3.55 -2.81 -10.87
C ASN A 12 3.52 -1.37 -11.42
N TYR A 13 4.42 -0.54 -10.86
CA TYR A 13 4.54 0.88 -11.18
C TYR A 13 4.78 1.07 -12.68
N LYS A 14 4.10 2.02 -13.27
CA LYS A 14 4.29 2.46 -14.66
C LYS A 14 4.58 3.96 -14.68
N ASP A 15 5.26 4.39 -15.73
CA ASP A 15 5.45 5.80 -15.99
C ASP A 15 4.09 6.52 -15.94
N GLU A 16 4.08 7.72 -15.37
CA GLU A 16 2.90 8.55 -15.16
C GLU A 16 1.97 8.11 -14.01
N ASP A 17 2.17 6.95 -13.37
CA ASP A 17 1.41 6.61 -12.18
C ASP A 17 1.74 7.55 -11.01
N ILE A 18 0.71 8.03 -10.34
CA ILE A 18 0.86 8.78 -9.09
C ILE A 18 0.82 7.79 -7.94
N TYR A 19 1.95 7.68 -7.25
CA TYR A 19 2.16 6.81 -6.11
C TYR A 19 2.00 7.59 -4.81
N TRP A 20 1.25 7.04 -3.86
CA TRP A 20 1.10 7.62 -2.54
C TRP A 20 1.29 6.58 -1.43
N CYS A 21 2.32 6.78 -0.64
CA CYS A 21 2.56 6.08 0.62
C CYS A 21 2.26 7.01 1.79
N THR A 22 1.41 6.58 2.72
CA THR A 22 0.99 7.39 3.89
C THR A 22 1.87 7.19 5.11
N ALA A 23 2.99 6.48 5.00
CA ALA A 23 3.91 6.28 6.10
C ALA A 23 4.55 7.61 6.54
N ASP A 24 4.93 7.67 7.80
CA ASP A 24 5.72 8.77 8.33
C ASP A 24 7.12 8.75 7.71
N ILE A 25 7.58 9.93 7.24
CA ILE A 25 8.89 10.07 6.61
C ILE A 25 10.06 9.78 7.57
N GLY A 26 9.83 9.84 8.87
CA GLY A 26 10.82 9.50 9.89
C GLY A 26 11.02 7.99 10.12
N TRP A 27 10.16 7.16 9.53
CA TRP A 27 10.25 5.69 9.61
C TRP A 27 10.86 5.09 8.37
N ILE A 28 11.39 3.87 8.49
CA ILE A 28 12.02 3.17 7.36
C ILE A 28 11.10 3.04 6.14
N THR A 29 9.80 2.87 6.34
CA THR A 29 8.84 2.80 5.22
C THR A 29 8.80 4.11 4.45
N GLY A 30 8.86 5.25 5.14
CA GLY A 30 8.98 6.56 4.49
C GLY A 30 10.28 6.67 3.70
N HIS A 31 11.41 6.24 4.28
CA HIS A 31 12.69 6.26 3.58
C HIS A 31 12.67 5.39 2.32
N SER A 32 12.29 4.12 2.45
CA SER A 32 12.35 3.17 1.34
C SER A 32 11.26 3.40 0.29
N TYR A 33 10.02 3.73 0.71
CA TYR A 33 8.85 3.73 -0.18
C TYR A 33 8.10 5.07 -0.29
N ILE A 34 8.66 6.16 0.22
CA ILE A 34 8.30 7.52 -0.20
C ILE A 34 9.46 8.12 -1.00
N ILE A 35 10.71 7.94 -0.52
CA ILE A 35 11.88 8.61 -1.09
C ILE A 35 12.65 7.67 -2.03
N TYR A 36 13.34 6.65 -1.47
CA TYR A 36 14.39 5.96 -2.23
C TYR A 36 13.85 5.11 -3.39
N GLY A 37 12.85 4.27 -3.16
CA GLY A 37 12.29 3.41 -4.19
C GLY A 37 11.60 4.20 -5.30
N PRO A 38 10.58 4.98 -4.96
CA PRO A 38 9.84 5.75 -5.96
C PRO A 38 10.70 6.74 -6.74
N LEU A 39 11.50 7.57 -6.07
CA LEU A 39 12.29 8.60 -6.74
C LEU A 39 13.42 8.01 -7.62
N ALA A 40 14.00 6.86 -7.22
CA ALA A 40 14.98 6.16 -8.05
C ALA A 40 14.36 5.59 -9.34
N ASN A 41 13.05 5.41 -9.37
CA ASN A 41 12.28 5.01 -10.56
C ASN A 41 11.68 6.20 -11.33
N GLY A 42 12.00 7.44 -10.93
CA GLY A 42 11.42 8.64 -11.53
C GLY A 42 9.93 8.83 -11.26
N ALA A 43 9.40 8.15 -10.23
CA ALA A 43 7.98 8.16 -9.93
C ALA A 43 7.50 9.51 -9.37
N THR A 44 6.28 9.89 -9.74
CA THR A 44 5.55 10.94 -9.05
C THR A 44 5.05 10.39 -7.71
N THR A 45 5.66 10.83 -6.63
CA THR A 45 5.27 10.45 -5.27
C THR A 45 4.54 11.60 -4.57
N LEU A 46 3.35 11.31 -4.04
CA LEU A 46 2.58 12.28 -3.28
C LEU A 46 3.01 12.25 -1.82
N MET A 47 3.29 13.42 -1.26
CA MET A 47 3.57 13.61 0.16
C MET A 47 2.44 14.41 0.79
N PHE A 48 1.89 13.90 1.88
CA PHE A 48 0.75 14.50 2.56
C PHE A 48 1.11 14.87 3.99
N GLU A 49 1.03 16.16 4.29
CA GLU A 49 1.14 16.69 5.64
C GLU A 49 -0.27 16.81 6.26
N GLY A 50 -0.62 15.87 7.09
CA GLY A 50 -1.94 15.84 7.74
C GLY A 50 -2.29 14.47 8.32
N VAL A 51 -3.54 14.37 8.78
CA VAL A 51 -4.07 13.15 9.40
C VAL A 51 -5.28 12.62 8.62
N PRO A 52 -5.58 11.31 8.69
CA PRO A 52 -6.61 10.69 7.86
C PRO A 52 -8.05 11.11 8.19
N ASN A 53 -8.26 11.73 9.35
CA ASN A 53 -9.56 12.04 9.92
C ASN A 53 -9.87 13.55 10.03
N TYR A 54 -9.11 14.41 9.37
CA TYR A 54 -9.37 15.85 9.37
C TYR A 54 -9.52 16.40 7.93
N PRO A 55 -10.58 17.14 7.62
CA PRO A 55 -11.70 17.57 8.49
C PRO A 55 -12.69 16.45 8.81
N ASP A 56 -12.70 15.35 8.05
CA ASP A 56 -13.48 14.15 8.31
C ASP A 56 -12.76 12.88 7.77
N PHE A 57 -13.32 11.71 8.01
CA PHE A 57 -12.74 10.41 7.63
C PHE A 57 -12.72 10.12 6.12
N SER A 58 -13.20 11.02 5.29
CA SER A 58 -13.01 10.93 3.83
C SER A 58 -11.69 11.52 3.34
N ARG A 59 -10.86 12.07 4.24
CA ARG A 59 -9.67 12.85 3.86
C ARG A 59 -8.74 12.11 2.90
N PHE A 60 -8.41 10.87 3.17
CA PHE A 60 -7.54 10.08 2.28
C PHE A 60 -8.18 9.91 0.89
N TRP A 61 -9.47 9.64 0.86
CA TRP A 61 -10.20 9.41 -0.39
C TRP A 61 -10.39 10.69 -1.20
N GLN A 62 -10.53 11.84 -0.53
CA GLN A 62 -10.52 13.15 -1.19
C GLN A 62 -9.16 13.45 -1.83
N ILE A 63 -8.05 13.03 -1.19
CA ILE A 63 -6.71 13.18 -1.76
C ILE A 63 -6.55 12.26 -2.98
N VAL A 64 -7.00 11.02 -2.88
CA VAL A 64 -7.02 10.08 -4.02
C VAL A 64 -7.78 10.65 -5.19
N ASP A 65 -8.99 11.16 -4.95
CA ASP A 65 -9.85 11.80 -5.95
C ASP A 65 -9.18 13.02 -6.59
N LYS A 66 -8.76 13.96 -5.74
CA LYS A 66 -8.19 15.25 -6.19
C LYS A 66 -6.91 15.10 -7.01
N HIS A 67 -6.05 14.16 -6.63
CA HIS A 67 -4.74 13.97 -7.24
C HIS A 67 -4.67 12.75 -8.16
N GLU A 68 -5.79 12.09 -8.40
CA GLU A 68 -5.90 10.92 -9.30
C GLU A 68 -4.87 9.82 -8.96
N VAL A 69 -4.69 9.54 -7.65
CA VAL A 69 -3.72 8.56 -7.17
C VAL A 69 -3.99 7.18 -7.78
N ASN A 70 -2.95 6.56 -8.31
CA ASN A 70 -3.03 5.24 -8.96
C ASN A 70 -2.63 4.11 -8.01
N ILE A 71 -1.64 4.33 -7.17
CA ILE A 71 -1.11 3.35 -6.22
C ILE A 71 -1.19 3.93 -4.81
N PHE A 72 -1.93 3.26 -3.93
CA PHE A 72 -2.13 3.72 -2.55
C PHE A 72 -1.59 2.69 -1.55
N TYR A 73 -0.61 3.08 -0.75
CA TYR A 73 0.12 2.23 0.18
C TYR A 73 0.01 2.79 1.61
N THR A 74 -0.57 2.01 2.54
CA THR A 74 -0.88 2.47 3.89
C THR A 74 -0.80 1.35 4.93
N ALA A 75 -0.93 1.71 6.21
CA ALA A 75 -0.89 0.74 7.30
C ALA A 75 -2.28 0.13 7.59
N PRO A 76 -2.36 -1.17 7.95
CA PRO A 76 -3.61 -1.80 8.38
C PRO A 76 -4.31 -1.10 9.54
N THR A 77 -3.58 -0.45 10.44
CA THR A 77 -4.17 0.36 11.52
C THR A 77 -5.00 1.52 10.96
N ALA A 78 -4.52 2.23 9.95
CA ALA A 78 -5.29 3.28 9.28
C ALA A 78 -6.53 2.71 8.57
N ILE A 79 -6.38 1.57 7.90
CA ILE A 79 -7.49 0.88 7.22
C ILE A 79 -8.59 0.50 8.23
N ARG A 80 -8.22 -0.13 9.36
CA ARG A 80 -9.19 -0.50 10.40
C ARG A 80 -9.88 0.70 11.03
N ALA A 81 -9.17 1.80 11.23
CA ALA A 81 -9.74 3.03 11.74
C ALA A 81 -10.81 3.59 10.78
N LEU A 82 -10.48 3.68 9.49
CA LEU A 82 -11.38 4.18 8.46
C LEU A 82 -12.59 3.26 8.24
N MET A 83 -12.39 1.94 8.30
CA MET A 83 -13.46 0.94 8.18
C MET A 83 -14.53 1.10 9.27
N ARG A 84 -14.13 1.40 10.51
CA ARG A 84 -15.05 1.60 11.66
C ARG A 84 -16.00 2.78 11.47
N GLU A 85 -15.62 3.78 10.72
CA GLU A 85 -16.40 4.99 10.49
C GLU A 85 -17.46 4.84 9.39
N GLY A 86 -17.39 3.73 8.65
CA GLY A 86 -18.39 3.36 7.65
C GLY A 86 -18.03 3.76 6.22
N ASP A 87 -18.70 3.09 5.29
CA ASP A 87 -18.39 3.13 3.87
C ASP A 87 -18.71 4.48 3.20
N SER A 88 -19.63 5.24 3.78
CA SER A 88 -20.07 6.52 3.21
C SER A 88 -18.95 7.54 3.05
N PHE A 89 -17.96 7.52 3.96
CA PHE A 89 -16.77 8.39 3.85
C PHE A 89 -15.89 8.04 2.65
N VAL A 90 -15.91 6.79 2.22
CA VAL A 90 -15.18 6.30 1.06
C VAL A 90 -15.99 6.53 -0.21
N THR A 91 -17.24 6.09 -0.22
CA THR A 91 -18.08 6.01 -1.43
C THR A 91 -18.50 7.36 -1.99
N LYS A 92 -18.47 8.41 -1.18
CA LYS A 92 -18.76 9.79 -1.64
C LYS A 92 -17.67 10.42 -2.52
N THR A 93 -16.52 9.76 -2.71
CA THR A 93 -15.40 10.26 -3.52
C THR A 93 -15.19 9.40 -4.76
N ASN A 94 -14.57 9.98 -5.80
CA ASN A 94 -14.17 9.24 -6.99
C ASN A 94 -12.80 8.59 -6.76
N ARG A 95 -12.70 7.27 -6.93
CA ARG A 95 -11.48 6.49 -6.77
C ARG A 95 -11.18 5.67 -8.02
N SER A 96 -11.72 6.09 -9.16
CA SER A 96 -11.55 5.37 -10.44
C SER A 96 -10.10 5.35 -10.94
N SER A 97 -9.27 6.27 -10.46
CA SER A 97 -7.83 6.32 -10.75
C SER A 97 -7.05 5.19 -10.08
N LEU A 98 -7.54 4.64 -8.96
CA LEU A 98 -6.84 3.57 -8.25
C LEU A 98 -6.69 2.32 -9.11
N LYS A 99 -5.46 1.83 -9.19
CA LYS A 99 -5.05 0.61 -9.90
C LYS A 99 -4.58 -0.47 -8.94
N LEU A 100 -3.97 -0.06 -7.82
CA LEU A 100 -3.38 -0.97 -6.84
C LEU A 100 -3.44 -0.39 -5.44
N LEU A 101 -3.71 -1.26 -4.48
CA LEU A 101 -3.67 -0.98 -3.05
C LEU A 101 -2.54 -1.77 -2.38
N GLY A 102 -1.95 -1.22 -1.33
CA GLY A 102 -0.92 -1.92 -0.59
C GLY A 102 -1.05 -1.73 0.92
N THR A 103 -0.49 -2.68 1.67
CA THR A 103 -0.45 -2.66 3.13
C THR A 103 0.95 -2.93 3.66
N VAL A 104 1.30 -2.28 4.78
CA VAL A 104 2.64 -2.32 5.37
C VAL A 104 2.63 -2.12 6.88
N GLY A 105 3.63 -2.69 7.53
CA GLY A 105 3.98 -2.39 8.92
C GLY A 105 3.43 -3.36 9.94
N GLU A 106 2.35 -4.05 9.65
CA GLU A 106 1.75 -5.08 10.50
C GLU A 106 0.86 -6.02 9.66
N PRO A 107 0.54 -7.22 10.17
CA PRO A 107 -0.41 -8.09 9.48
C PRO A 107 -1.79 -7.45 9.36
N ILE A 108 -2.38 -7.54 8.18
CA ILE A 108 -3.78 -7.16 7.98
C ILE A 108 -4.69 -8.38 8.21
N ASN A 109 -5.70 -8.23 9.05
CA ASN A 109 -6.68 -9.30 9.25
C ASN A 109 -7.58 -9.45 8.00
N PRO A 110 -8.10 -10.67 7.73
CA PRO A 110 -8.90 -10.93 6.52
C PRO A 110 -10.13 -10.04 6.34
N GLU A 111 -10.76 -9.62 7.43
CA GLU A 111 -11.94 -8.73 7.39
C GLU A 111 -11.56 -7.34 6.86
N ALA A 112 -10.54 -6.71 7.42
CA ALA A 112 -10.05 -5.41 6.96
C ALA A 112 -9.49 -5.49 5.53
N TRP A 113 -8.84 -6.61 5.16
CA TRP A 113 -8.37 -6.84 3.80
C TRP A 113 -9.55 -6.88 2.81
N LYS A 114 -10.62 -7.62 3.13
CA LYS A 114 -11.82 -7.70 2.29
C LYS A 114 -12.48 -6.34 2.14
N TRP A 115 -12.68 -5.63 3.24
CA TRP A 115 -13.23 -4.27 3.20
C TRP A 115 -12.38 -3.35 2.32
N TYR A 116 -11.05 -3.40 2.47
CA TYR A 116 -10.13 -2.57 1.69
C TYR A 116 -10.22 -2.88 0.19
N TYR A 117 -10.38 -4.16 -0.16
CA TYR A 117 -10.61 -4.60 -1.54
C TYR A 117 -11.97 -4.16 -2.09
N GLU A 118 -13.03 -4.42 -1.33
CA GLU A 118 -14.41 -4.22 -1.79
C GLU A 118 -14.81 -2.75 -1.83
N VAL A 119 -14.49 -1.96 -0.81
CA VAL A 119 -14.95 -0.59 -0.67
C VAL A 119 -13.94 0.41 -1.25
N PRO A 120 -12.72 0.62 -0.73
CA PRO A 120 -11.76 1.50 -1.36
C PRO A 120 -11.36 1.06 -2.76
N GLY A 121 -11.07 -0.22 -2.94
CA GLY A 121 -10.64 -0.81 -4.20
C GLY A 121 -11.75 -1.07 -5.21
N ASN A 122 -13.01 -0.85 -4.84
CA ASN A 122 -14.19 -1.08 -5.69
C ASN A 122 -14.20 -2.48 -6.33
N SER A 123 -13.72 -3.50 -5.59
CA SER A 123 -13.57 -4.91 -6.00
C SER A 123 -12.75 -5.09 -7.30
N LYS A 124 -11.88 -4.13 -7.63
CA LYS A 124 -11.06 -4.13 -8.84
C LYS A 124 -9.57 -4.03 -8.56
N CYS A 125 -9.17 -3.26 -7.53
CA CYS A 125 -7.77 -3.03 -7.23
C CYS A 125 -7.16 -4.23 -6.50
N PRO A 126 -6.14 -4.90 -7.03
CA PRO A 126 -5.41 -5.90 -6.28
C PRO A 126 -4.75 -5.29 -5.05
N ILE A 127 -4.59 -6.10 -3.99
CA ILE A 127 -3.90 -5.68 -2.77
C ILE A 127 -2.57 -6.40 -2.68
N VAL A 128 -1.49 -5.65 -2.53
CA VAL A 128 -0.18 -6.17 -2.16
C VAL A 128 0.00 -5.99 -0.65
N ASP A 129 -0.11 -7.11 0.07
CA ASP A 129 0.17 -7.18 1.50
C ASP A 129 1.66 -7.47 1.66
N THR A 130 2.43 -6.52 2.19
CA THR A 130 3.88 -6.58 2.18
C THR A 130 4.45 -6.92 3.56
N TRP A 131 5.40 -7.86 3.59
CA TRP A 131 6.15 -8.19 4.79
C TRP A 131 7.63 -7.87 4.61
N TRP A 132 8.17 -7.13 5.55
CA TRP A 132 9.59 -6.74 5.63
C TRP A 132 9.90 -6.08 6.97
N GLN A 133 11.15 -5.76 7.22
CA GLN A 133 11.62 -5.19 8.46
C GLN A 133 12.54 -4.00 8.20
N THR A 134 12.75 -3.17 9.22
CA THR A 134 13.73 -2.07 9.19
C THR A 134 15.12 -2.58 8.77
N GLU A 135 15.52 -3.73 9.32
CA GLU A 135 16.81 -4.36 9.09
C GLU A 135 17.00 -4.83 7.66
N THR A 136 15.93 -5.10 6.93
CA THR A 136 15.99 -5.53 5.53
C THR A 136 15.95 -4.37 4.54
N GLY A 137 15.48 -3.21 4.96
CA GLY A 137 15.44 -1.99 4.13
C GLY A 137 14.46 -2.01 2.96
N GLY A 138 13.77 -3.12 2.74
CA GLY A 138 12.80 -3.28 1.66
C GLY A 138 11.99 -4.56 1.76
N ILE A 139 10.97 -4.71 0.91
CA ILE A 139 9.98 -5.78 0.94
C ILE A 139 10.62 -7.13 0.60
N LEU A 140 10.43 -8.11 1.48
CA LEU A 140 10.93 -9.48 1.29
C LEU A 140 9.85 -10.44 0.81
N ILE A 141 8.61 -10.28 1.29
CA ILE A 141 7.49 -11.16 0.96
C ILE A 141 6.30 -10.30 0.55
N SER A 142 5.72 -10.57 -0.62
CA SER A 142 4.55 -9.87 -1.13
C SER A 142 3.93 -10.65 -2.28
N PRO A 143 2.61 -10.59 -2.47
CA PRO A 143 2.03 -11.06 -3.70
C PRO A 143 2.50 -10.18 -4.87
N GLN A 144 2.71 -10.80 -6.03
CA GLN A 144 2.95 -10.10 -7.28
C GLN A 144 1.66 -10.09 -8.09
N THR A 145 1.16 -8.91 -8.35
CA THR A 145 -0.12 -8.72 -9.02
C THR A 145 -0.14 -9.36 -10.42
N GLY A 146 -1.20 -10.11 -10.70
CA GLY A 146 -1.34 -10.83 -11.97
C GLY A 146 -0.59 -12.16 -12.04
N ALA A 147 0.42 -12.40 -11.19
CA ALA A 147 1.21 -13.63 -11.18
C ALA A 147 0.84 -14.58 -10.03
N ILE A 148 0.37 -14.04 -8.91
CA ILE A 148 0.08 -14.80 -7.69
C ILE A 148 -1.36 -14.55 -7.26
N LYS A 149 -2.08 -15.63 -6.95
CA LYS A 149 -3.43 -15.52 -6.37
C LYS A 149 -3.37 -14.84 -5.01
N LEU A 150 -4.12 -13.75 -4.87
CA LEU A 150 -4.20 -12.99 -3.63
C LEU A 150 -4.94 -13.80 -2.56
N LYS A 151 -4.47 -13.68 -1.32
CA LYS A 151 -5.07 -14.33 -0.14
C LYS A 151 -5.21 -13.30 0.97
N PRO A 152 -6.45 -13.03 1.45
CA PRO A 152 -6.67 -12.12 2.58
C PRO A 152 -5.83 -12.49 3.80
N GLY A 153 -5.09 -11.52 4.32
CA GLY A 153 -4.24 -11.69 5.51
C GLY A 153 -2.94 -12.46 5.25
N SER A 154 -2.44 -12.48 4.01
CA SER A 154 -1.19 -13.17 3.69
C SER A 154 -0.33 -12.38 2.72
N ALA A 155 0.93 -12.16 3.09
CA ALA A 155 1.95 -11.60 2.19
C ALA A 155 2.39 -12.56 1.07
N SER A 156 1.89 -13.78 1.07
CA SER A 156 1.95 -14.82 0.03
C SER A 156 3.31 -15.44 -0.20
N LYS A 157 4.16 -14.87 -1.03
CA LYS A 157 5.38 -15.49 -1.55
C LYS A 157 6.61 -14.59 -1.38
N PRO A 158 7.80 -15.16 -1.20
CA PRO A 158 9.02 -14.39 -1.19
C PRO A 158 9.27 -13.71 -2.53
N PHE A 159 9.88 -12.53 -2.46
CA PHE A 159 10.35 -11.81 -3.63
C PHE A 159 11.60 -12.49 -4.22
N PHE A 160 11.97 -12.12 -5.43
CA PHE A 160 13.10 -12.71 -6.15
C PHE A 160 14.39 -12.68 -5.34
N GLY A 161 15.05 -13.85 -5.21
CA GLY A 161 16.30 -14.01 -4.47
C GLY A 161 16.14 -14.10 -2.94
N ILE A 162 14.90 -14.12 -2.42
CA ILE A 162 14.61 -14.29 -1.00
C ILE A 162 14.24 -15.75 -0.71
N GLU A 163 14.96 -16.37 0.21
CA GLU A 163 14.73 -17.74 0.68
C GLU A 163 14.36 -17.73 2.18
N PRO A 164 13.06 -17.61 2.51
CA PRO A 164 12.64 -17.62 3.90
C PRO A 164 12.74 -19.02 4.49
N CYS A 165 13.21 -19.10 5.74
CA CYS A 165 13.30 -20.35 6.50
C CYS A 165 12.61 -20.15 7.84
N ILE A 166 11.73 -21.11 8.20
CA ILE A 166 11.14 -21.18 9.55
C ILE A 166 12.03 -22.06 10.39
N VAL A 167 12.51 -21.54 11.50
CA VAL A 167 13.37 -22.26 12.45
C VAL A 167 12.71 -22.32 13.81
N ASP A 168 12.98 -23.40 14.54
CA ASP A 168 12.62 -23.50 15.96
C ASP A 168 13.46 -22.53 16.79
N LYS A 169 12.91 -22.09 17.95
CA LYS A 169 13.62 -21.21 18.88
C LYS A 169 14.70 -21.98 19.64
#